data_8d57b537792ac81dfc3208f3c0ee2db1
#
_entry.id   8d57b537792ac81dfc3208f3c0ee2db1
#
_cell.length_a   1.000
_cell.length_b   1.000
_cell.length_c   1.000
_cell.angle_alpha   90.00
_cell.angle_beta   90.00
_cell.angle_gamma   90.00
#
_symmetry.space_group_name_H-M   'P 1'
#
loop_
_entity.id
_entity.type
_entity.pdbx_description
1 polymer ?
#
loop_
_entity_poly.entity_id
_entity_poly.type
_entity_poly.pdbx_seq_one_letter_code
_entity_poly.pdbx_strand_id
1 'polypeptide(L)'
;LYVSAMSVKNKGGSDGDSSNARMSVRTGRECFKSLTTAEAVTLVSLPEKVRVSLPAGNKVTADMVQTDDAFWHIFRFRFLSGKAFTKADSDAGVLCAVLSAAVARRLFGTTDVAGKTVQLNYVEYRISGVVADVSVLATSAYAQVWIPYTSTDIARLAWWEETVGQM
;
A
#
# COMPACT_ATOMS: atom_id res chain seq x y z
N LEU A 1 -16.65 -7.87 -5.16
CA LEU A 1 -17.23 -6.54 -5.33
C LEU A 1 -16.15 -5.48 -5.15
N TYR A 2 -15.97 -4.61 -6.12
CA TYR A 2 -15.05 -3.48 -6.07
C TYR A 2 -15.82 -2.17 -5.95
N VAL A 3 -15.49 -1.36 -4.93
CA VAL A 3 -16.11 -0.04 -4.71
C VAL A 3 -15.02 1.02 -4.73
N SER A 4 -15.05 1.92 -5.71
CA SER A 4 -14.03 2.96 -5.90
C SER A 4 -14.48 4.36 -5.44
N ALA A 5 -15.78 4.60 -5.36
CA ALA A 5 -16.34 5.89 -4.97
C ALA A 5 -17.69 5.74 -4.29
N MET A 6 -18.01 6.67 -3.42
CA MET A 6 -19.36 6.80 -2.82
C MET A 6 -19.97 8.14 -3.23
N SER A 7 -21.25 8.10 -3.62
CA SER A 7 -22.05 9.31 -3.82
C SER A 7 -22.86 9.57 -2.54
N VAL A 8 -22.70 10.74 -1.95
CA VAL A 8 -23.48 11.15 -0.78
C VAL A 8 -24.54 12.15 -1.23
N LYS A 9 -25.82 11.78 -1.07
CA LYS A 9 -26.94 12.73 -1.20
C LYS A 9 -27.12 13.45 0.11
N ASN A 10 -26.98 14.78 0.12
CA ASN A 10 -27.37 15.58 1.27
C ASN A 10 -28.89 15.58 1.44
N LYS A 11 -29.37 15.19 2.63
CA LYS A 11 -30.77 15.22 3.01
C LYS A 11 -31.14 16.67 3.33
N GLY A 12 -31.56 17.45 2.32
CA GLY A 12 -32.05 18.81 2.55
C GLY A 12 -31.59 19.90 1.57
N GLY A 13 -30.84 19.55 0.53
CA GLY A 13 -30.44 20.48 -0.54
C GLY A 13 -31.31 20.28 -1.79
N SER A 14 -31.60 21.37 -2.48
CA SER A 14 -32.23 21.36 -3.80
C SER A 14 -31.51 20.43 -4.78
N ASP A 15 -32.25 19.77 -5.65
CA ASP A 15 -31.77 18.88 -6.71
C ASP A 15 -30.50 19.40 -7.39
N GLY A 16 -29.38 18.70 -7.20
CA GLY A 16 -28.18 18.92 -8.00
C GLY A 16 -26.82 18.75 -7.34
N ASP A 17 -26.74 18.64 -6.02
CA ASP A 17 -25.42 18.55 -5.36
C ASP A 17 -25.08 17.10 -4.93
N SER A 18 -24.68 16.28 -5.89
CA SER A 18 -24.05 14.98 -5.64
C SER A 18 -22.55 15.10 -5.80
N SER A 19 -21.80 15.20 -4.71
CA SER A 19 -20.34 15.14 -4.77
C SER A 19 -19.86 13.70 -4.92
N ASN A 20 -19.32 13.34 -6.05
CA ASN A 20 -18.57 12.09 -6.26
C ASN A 20 -17.17 12.25 -5.67
N ALA A 21 -17.03 12.11 -4.37
CA ALA A 21 -15.74 12.10 -3.70
C ALA A 21 -15.10 10.70 -3.76
N ARG A 22 -13.79 10.65 -3.97
CA ARG A 22 -13.03 9.41 -3.76
C ARG A 22 -13.19 8.97 -2.31
N MET A 23 -13.43 7.67 -2.11
CA MET A 23 -13.60 7.12 -0.77
C MET A 23 -12.32 7.27 0.04
N SER A 24 -12.42 7.86 1.23
CA SER A 24 -11.30 7.93 2.17
C SER A 24 -11.07 6.59 2.85
N VAL A 25 -9.86 6.35 3.33
CA VAL A 25 -9.52 5.16 4.14
C VAL A 25 -10.44 5.05 5.35
N ARG A 26 -10.75 6.18 6.00
CA ARG A 26 -11.67 6.24 7.15
C ARG A 26 -13.06 5.72 6.77
N THR A 27 -13.63 6.24 5.68
CA THR A 27 -14.95 5.81 5.18
C THR A 27 -14.94 4.32 4.83
N GLY A 28 -13.87 3.84 4.17
CA GLY A 28 -13.70 2.43 3.85
C GLY A 28 -13.69 1.54 5.09
N ARG A 29 -13.00 1.95 6.15
CA ARG A 29 -12.97 1.22 7.42
C ARG A 29 -14.31 1.23 8.14
N GLU A 30 -14.94 2.37 8.26
CA GLU A 30 -16.21 2.53 9.01
C GLU A 30 -17.38 1.84 8.30
N CYS A 31 -17.47 1.94 6.97
CA CYS A 31 -18.63 1.46 6.22
C CYS A 31 -18.50 0.02 5.73
N PHE A 32 -17.31 -0.47 5.43
CA PHE A 32 -17.13 -1.75 4.75
C PHE A 32 -16.43 -2.82 5.57
N LYS A 33 -15.47 -2.47 6.43
CA LYS A 33 -14.79 -3.47 7.28
C LYS A 33 -15.69 -4.07 8.37
N SER A 34 -16.80 -3.44 8.69
CA SER A 34 -17.80 -3.95 9.63
C SER A 34 -18.86 -4.86 8.99
N LEU A 35 -18.81 -5.09 7.68
CA LEU A 35 -19.77 -5.94 6.99
C LEU A 35 -19.58 -7.41 7.39
N THR A 36 -20.60 -7.98 8.03
CA THR A 36 -20.61 -9.40 8.42
C THR A 36 -21.02 -10.33 7.28
N THR A 37 -21.53 -9.79 6.18
CA THR A 37 -21.96 -10.53 5.00
C THR A 37 -20.84 -10.82 4.00
N ALA A 38 -19.71 -10.13 4.13
CA ALA A 38 -18.53 -10.35 3.30
C ALA A 38 -17.53 -11.28 4.00
N GLU A 39 -17.00 -12.27 3.30
CA GLU A 39 -16.00 -13.19 3.82
C GLU A 39 -14.69 -12.47 4.16
N ALA A 40 -14.29 -11.51 3.32
CA ALA A 40 -13.14 -10.63 3.58
C ALA A 40 -13.32 -9.29 2.85
N VAL A 41 -12.80 -8.23 3.45
CA VAL A 41 -12.78 -6.88 2.88
C VAL A 41 -11.36 -6.33 2.98
N THR A 42 -10.80 -5.89 1.86
CA THR A 42 -9.51 -5.20 1.80
C THR A 42 -9.66 -3.78 1.26
N LEU A 43 -8.79 -2.90 1.72
CA LEU A 43 -8.64 -1.54 1.20
C LEU A 43 -7.38 -1.49 0.35
N VAL A 44 -7.51 -0.97 -0.86
CA VAL A 44 -6.40 -0.79 -1.80
C VAL A 44 -6.43 0.62 -2.33
N SER A 45 -5.32 1.34 -2.24
CA SER A 45 -5.19 2.67 -2.85
C SER A 45 -5.13 2.57 -4.37
N LEU A 46 -5.35 3.70 -5.03
CA LEU A 46 -4.95 3.80 -6.44
C LEU A 46 -3.42 3.65 -6.54
N PRO A 47 -2.93 3.04 -7.63
CA PRO A 47 -1.50 2.97 -7.87
C PRO A 47 -0.89 4.37 -8.01
N GLU A 48 0.26 4.57 -7.38
CA GLU A 48 1.07 5.78 -7.51
C GLU A 48 2.51 5.44 -7.86
N LYS A 49 3.19 6.34 -8.56
CA LYS A 49 4.61 6.15 -8.87
C LYS A 49 5.46 6.46 -7.65
N VAL A 50 6.31 5.53 -7.28
CA VAL A 50 7.25 5.67 -6.18
C VAL A 50 8.68 5.47 -6.68
N ARG A 51 9.61 6.25 -6.16
CA ARG A 51 11.04 6.02 -6.34
C ARG A 51 11.50 5.00 -5.30
N VAL A 52 11.95 3.86 -5.79
CA VAL A 52 12.54 2.81 -4.97
C VAL A 52 14.05 2.85 -5.15
N SER A 53 14.81 2.99 -4.09
CA SER A 53 16.27 3.12 -4.16
C SER A 53 16.98 2.44 -3.00
N LEU A 54 18.24 2.10 -3.23
CA LEU A 54 19.18 1.73 -2.18
C LEU A 54 19.91 2.98 -1.69
N PRO A 55 20.39 3.03 -0.44
CA PRO A 55 21.07 4.20 0.12
C PRO A 55 22.26 4.69 -0.71
N ALA A 56 23.01 3.78 -1.33
CA ALA A 56 24.19 4.09 -2.13
C ALA A 56 24.20 3.26 -3.43
N GLY A 57 23.11 3.29 -4.21
CA GLY A 57 23.07 2.39 -5.35
C GLY A 57 21.95 2.60 -6.32
N ASN A 58 21.45 1.50 -6.83
CA ASN A 58 20.43 1.44 -7.86
C ASN A 58 19.14 2.11 -7.42
N LYS A 59 18.45 2.68 -8.38
CA LYS A 59 17.12 3.26 -8.21
C LYS A 59 16.20 2.82 -9.35
N VAL A 60 14.92 2.66 -9.05
CA VAL A 60 13.89 2.32 -10.01
C VAL A 60 12.60 3.04 -9.66
N THR A 61 11.82 3.42 -10.66
CA THR A 61 10.45 3.90 -10.47
C THR A 61 9.50 2.71 -10.60
N ALA A 62 8.61 2.57 -9.64
CA ALA A 62 7.67 1.46 -9.55
C ALA A 62 6.25 1.95 -9.27
N ASP A 63 5.27 1.11 -9.59
CA ASP A 63 3.88 1.33 -9.18
C ASP A 63 3.68 0.79 -7.77
N MET A 64 3.28 1.66 -6.85
CA MET A 64 3.02 1.34 -5.45
C MET A 64 1.54 1.45 -5.14
N VAL A 65 1.04 0.52 -4.34
CA VAL A 65 -0.26 0.60 -3.69
C VAL A 65 -0.13 0.48 -2.19
N GLN A 66 -1.06 1.11 -1.48
CA GLN A 66 -1.23 0.98 -0.05
C GLN A 66 -2.41 0.05 0.20
N THR A 67 -2.23 -0.91 1.10
CA THR A 67 -3.24 -1.91 1.39
C THR A 67 -3.17 -2.39 2.84
N ASP A 68 -3.92 -3.43 3.17
CA ASP A 68 -3.93 -4.07 4.48
C ASP A 68 -3.60 -5.57 4.39
N ASP A 69 -3.58 -6.23 5.54
CA ASP A 69 -3.29 -7.66 5.64
C ASP A 69 -4.32 -8.55 4.92
N ALA A 70 -5.60 -8.13 4.86
CA ALA A 70 -6.66 -8.88 4.20
C ALA A 70 -6.41 -9.04 2.68
N PHE A 71 -5.68 -8.11 2.07
CA PHE A 71 -5.28 -8.14 0.67
C PHE A 71 -4.59 -9.47 0.31
N TRP A 72 -3.68 -9.93 1.14
CA TRP A 72 -2.90 -11.15 0.92
C TRP A 72 -3.72 -12.42 1.03
N HIS A 73 -4.79 -12.41 1.80
CA HIS A 73 -5.74 -13.53 1.89
C HIS A 73 -6.65 -13.61 0.67
N ILE A 74 -7.05 -12.44 0.14
CA ILE A 74 -7.94 -12.37 -1.03
C ILE A 74 -7.19 -12.72 -2.31
N PHE A 75 -5.99 -12.17 -2.53
CA PHE A 75 -5.25 -12.27 -3.79
C PHE A 75 -4.09 -13.28 -3.77
N ARG A 76 -3.97 -14.16 -2.87
CA ARG A 76 -3.08 -15.35 -2.79
C ARG A 76 -1.81 -15.28 -3.65
N PHE A 77 -0.93 -14.32 -3.40
CA PHE A 77 0.33 -14.16 -4.13
C PHE A 77 1.33 -15.29 -3.84
N ARG A 78 2.14 -15.62 -4.84
CA ARG A 78 3.26 -16.54 -4.66
C ARG A 78 4.48 -15.77 -4.14
N PHE A 79 4.84 -16.00 -2.89
CA PHE A 79 6.06 -15.46 -2.31
C PHE A 79 7.28 -16.24 -2.75
N LEU A 80 8.32 -15.54 -3.18
CA LEU A 80 9.64 -16.08 -3.57
C LEU A 80 10.64 -15.95 -2.43
N SER A 81 10.48 -14.96 -1.56
CA SER A 81 11.28 -14.72 -0.37
C SER A 81 10.43 -14.05 0.69
N GLY A 82 10.65 -14.36 1.95
CA GLY A 82 9.91 -13.78 3.07
C GLY A 82 8.41 -14.07 3.05
N LYS A 83 7.63 -13.13 3.56
CA LYS A 83 6.17 -13.24 3.70
C LYS A 83 5.47 -11.89 3.62
N ALA A 84 4.14 -11.91 3.50
CA ALA A 84 3.29 -10.73 3.61
C ALA A 84 3.47 -10.04 4.99
N PHE A 85 3.21 -8.75 5.04
CA PHE A 85 3.02 -8.09 6.33
C PHE A 85 1.72 -8.56 6.98
N THR A 86 1.74 -8.61 8.30
CA THR A 86 0.65 -9.14 9.12
C THR A 86 -0.33 -8.04 9.54
N LYS A 87 -1.45 -8.47 10.13
CA LYS A 87 -2.40 -7.54 10.76
C LYS A 87 -1.71 -6.69 11.84
N ALA A 88 -0.82 -7.30 12.64
CA ALA A 88 -0.06 -6.57 13.66
C ALA A 88 0.85 -5.51 13.05
N ASP A 89 1.54 -5.81 11.94
CA ASP A 89 2.36 -4.84 11.21
C ASP A 89 1.51 -3.68 10.67
N SER A 90 0.34 -4.00 10.10
CA SER A 90 -0.61 -3.00 9.60
C SER A 90 -1.17 -2.13 10.71
N ASP A 91 -1.60 -2.71 11.83
CA ASP A 91 -2.18 -1.98 12.95
C ASP A 91 -1.14 -1.08 13.65
N ALA A 92 0.10 -1.53 13.73
CA ALA A 92 1.21 -0.78 14.31
C ALA A 92 1.84 0.25 13.35
N GLY A 93 1.42 0.28 12.09
CA GLY A 93 1.98 1.17 11.07
C GLY A 93 3.46 0.91 10.78
N VAL A 94 3.90 -0.35 10.85
CA VAL A 94 5.30 -0.73 10.63
C VAL A 94 5.72 -0.33 9.21
N LEU A 95 6.90 0.32 9.09
CA LEU A 95 7.49 0.68 7.79
C LEU A 95 8.05 -0.58 7.13
N CYS A 96 7.18 -1.36 6.53
CA CYS A 96 7.52 -2.57 5.79
C CYS A 96 6.90 -2.56 4.39
N ALA A 97 7.54 -3.25 3.47
CA ALA A 97 7.13 -3.32 2.08
C ALA A 97 7.26 -4.74 1.53
N VAL A 98 6.35 -5.10 0.62
CA VAL A 98 6.49 -6.27 -0.25
C VAL A 98 6.87 -5.76 -1.64
N LEU A 99 7.86 -6.37 -2.26
CA LEU A 99 8.34 -6.02 -3.59
C LEU A 99 7.95 -7.08 -4.61
N SER A 100 7.77 -6.67 -5.86
CA SER A 100 7.72 -7.62 -6.98
C SER A 100 9.13 -8.17 -7.29
N ALA A 101 9.20 -9.35 -7.88
CA ALA A 101 10.44 -9.96 -8.30
C ALA A 101 11.24 -9.06 -9.26
N ALA A 102 10.57 -8.36 -10.17
CA ALA A 102 11.21 -7.43 -11.10
C ALA A 102 11.93 -6.28 -10.38
N VAL A 103 11.29 -5.66 -9.39
CA VAL A 103 11.88 -4.59 -8.59
C VAL A 103 13.05 -5.11 -7.76
N ALA A 104 12.89 -6.26 -7.09
CA ALA A 104 13.95 -6.87 -6.30
C ALA A 104 15.20 -7.17 -7.15
N ARG A 105 15.03 -7.79 -8.32
CA ARG A 105 16.14 -8.08 -9.25
C ARG A 105 16.85 -6.82 -9.75
N ARG A 106 16.08 -5.77 -10.08
CA ARG A 106 16.65 -4.50 -10.57
C ARG A 106 17.49 -3.79 -9.51
N LEU A 107 17.10 -3.86 -8.25
CA LEU A 107 17.78 -3.19 -7.16
C LEU A 107 18.94 -4.02 -6.60
N PHE A 108 18.72 -5.30 -6.36
CA PHE A 108 19.64 -6.17 -5.63
C PHE A 108 20.29 -7.27 -6.49
N GLY A 109 19.83 -7.46 -7.71
CA GLY A 109 20.28 -8.57 -8.56
C GLY A 109 19.69 -9.95 -8.19
N THR A 110 18.87 -10.03 -7.15
CA THR A 110 18.27 -11.26 -6.62
C THR A 110 16.88 -11.01 -6.07
N THR A 111 16.10 -12.08 -5.90
CA THR A 111 14.79 -12.03 -5.21
C THR A 111 14.89 -12.39 -3.72
N ASP A 112 16.04 -12.88 -3.25
CA ASP A 112 16.25 -13.24 -1.84
C ASP A 112 16.70 -12.03 -1.04
N VAL A 113 15.76 -11.12 -0.77
CA VAL A 113 16.03 -9.82 -0.14
C VAL A 113 15.12 -9.53 1.05
N ALA A 114 14.31 -10.48 1.50
CA ALA A 114 13.51 -10.33 2.70
C ALA A 114 14.39 -10.00 3.92
N GLY A 115 13.96 -9.04 4.72
CA GLY A 115 14.72 -8.53 5.87
C GLY A 115 15.70 -7.39 5.55
N LYS A 116 16.05 -7.16 4.27
CA LYS A 116 16.84 -5.99 3.85
C LYS A 116 16.00 -4.73 3.86
N THR A 117 16.64 -3.57 3.76
CA THR A 117 15.98 -2.27 3.69
C THR A 117 16.04 -1.65 2.30
N VAL A 118 15.07 -0.82 2.00
CA VAL A 118 14.94 -0.07 0.75
C VAL A 118 14.32 1.28 1.07
N GLN A 119 14.66 2.31 0.30
CA GLN A 119 14.04 3.63 0.43
C GLN A 119 12.89 3.78 -0.57
N LEU A 120 11.73 4.13 -0.07
CA LEU A 120 10.56 4.55 -0.85
C LEU A 120 10.40 6.06 -0.71
N ASN A 121 10.66 6.82 -1.77
CA ASN A 121 10.68 8.28 -1.74
C ASN A 121 11.52 8.83 -0.56
N TYR A 122 12.72 8.27 -0.35
CA TYR A 122 13.67 8.62 0.71
C TYR A 122 13.32 8.14 2.13
N VAL A 123 12.18 7.50 2.34
CA VAL A 123 11.81 6.89 3.61
C VAL A 123 12.24 5.43 3.61
N GLU A 124 12.91 4.99 4.67
CA GLU A 124 13.39 3.63 4.81
C GLU A 124 12.28 2.67 5.19
N TYR A 125 12.15 1.59 4.41
CA TYR A 125 11.22 0.49 4.64
C TYR A 125 11.99 -0.82 4.69
N ARG A 126 11.59 -1.72 5.60
CA ARG A 126 12.08 -3.09 5.64
C ARG A 126 11.31 -3.96 4.65
N ILE A 127 11.99 -4.73 3.84
CA ILE A 127 11.36 -5.68 2.92
C ILE A 127 10.86 -6.88 3.75
N SER A 128 9.54 -7.06 3.83
CA SER A 128 8.93 -8.22 4.48
C SER A 128 8.90 -9.44 3.57
N GLY A 129 8.73 -9.23 2.27
CA GLY A 129 8.71 -10.30 1.29
C GLY A 129 8.86 -9.84 -0.14
N VAL A 130 9.09 -10.80 -1.02
CA VAL A 130 9.13 -10.62 -2.47
C VAL A 130 8.17 -11.61 -3.10
N VAL A 131 7.30 -11.10 -3.97
CA VAL A 131 6.32 -11.90 -4.71
C VAL A 131 6.69 -12.04 -6.18
N ALA A 132 6.22 -13.12 -6.81
CA ALA A 132 6.30 -13.26 -8.25
C ALA A 132 5.61 -12.08 -8.94
N ASP A 133 6.09 -11.71 -10.12
CA ASP A 133 5.52 -10.59 -10.86
C ASP A 133 4.05 -10.83 -11.19
N VAL A 134 3.24 -9.80 -11.01
CA VAL A 134 1.79 -9.81 -11.24
C VAL A 134 1.52 -9.23 -12.62
N SER A 135 0.59 -9.83 -13.35
CA SER A 135 0.18 -9.32 -14.66
C SER A 135 -0.49 -7.95 -14.52
N VAL A 136 -0.15 -7.02 -15.40
CA VAL A 136 -0.80 -5.70 -15.51
C VAL A 136 -2.31 -5.82 -15.82
N LEU A 137 -2.75 -6.97 -16.34
CA LEU A 137 -4.16 -7.24 -16.59
C LEU A 137 -4.96 -7.53 -15.32
N ALA A 138 -4.29 -7.85 -14.22
CA ALA A 138 -4.92 -8.03 -12.92
C ALA A 138 -5.09 -6.67 -12.19
N THR A 139 -5.89 -5.78 -12.77
CA THR A 139 -5.97 -4.36 -12.39
C THR A 139 -6.20 -4.08 -10.91
N SER A 140 -6.95 -4.95 -10.21
CA SER A 140 -7.22 -4.79 -8.77
C SER A 140 -6.09 -5.30 -7.87
N ALA A 141 -5.18 -6.10 -8.40
CA ALA A 141 -4.08 -6.72 -7.65
C ALA A 141 -2.70 -6.22 -8.10
N TYR A 142 -2.63 -5.57 -9.29
CA TYR A 142 -1.38 -5.14 -9.88
C TYR A 142 -0.73 -4.01 -9.09
N ALA A 143 0.46 -4.25 -8.68
CA ALA A 143 1.45 -3.27 -8.27
C ALA A 143 2.85 -3.90 -8.37
N GLN A 144 3.87 -3.12 -8.06
CA GLN A 144 5.26 -3.57 -7.98
C GLN A 144 5.81 -3.40 -6.56
N VAL A 145 5.13 -2.58 -5.75
CA VAL A 145 5.41 -2.35 -4.33
C VAL A 145 4.09 -2.28 -3.58
N TRP A 146 4.00 -2.96 -2.46
CA TRP A 146 2.84 -2.93 -1.55
C TRP A 146 3.31 -2.55 -0.17
N ILE A 147 2.63 -1.58 0.45
CA ILE A 147 2.90 -1.14 1.82
C ILE A 147 1.59 -1.10 2.64
N PRO A 148 1.67 -1.22 3.97
CA PRO A 148 0.51 -0.96 4.82
C PRO A 148 0.06 0.49 4.68
N TYR A 149 -1.24 0.75 4.48
CA TYR A 149 -1.75 2.13 4.36
C TYR A 149 -1.50 2.98 5.62
N THR A 150 -1.35 2.34 6.78
CA THR A 150 -1.03 2.98 8.05
C THR A 150 0.41 3.47 8.16
N SER A 151 1.34 2.87 7.40
CA SER A 151 2.76 3.27 7.40
C SER A 151 2.99 4.66 6.80
N THR A 152 2.10 5.12 5.93
CA THR A 152 2.24 6.43 5.27
C THR A 152 2.02 7.58 6.26
N ASP A 153 1.13 7.43 7.22
CA ASP A 153 0.89 8.46 8.23
C ASP A 153 2.10 8.61 9.14
N ILE A 154 2.74 7.50 9.52
CA ILE A 154 3.97 7.51 10.32
C ILE A 154 5.13 8.15 9.55
N ALA A 155 5.28 7.81 8.27
CA ALA A 155 6.31 8.40 7.43
C ALA A 155 6.15 9.92 7.26
N ARG A 156 4.90 10.41 7.17
CA ARG A 156 4.60 11.86 7.13
C ARG A 156 4.93 12.55 8.45
N LEU A 157 4.62 11.92 9.58
CA LEU A 157 4.95 12.47 10.90
C LEU A 157 6.46 12.56 11.10
N ALA A 158 7.23 11.53 10.75
CA ALA A 158 8.68 11.53 10.84
C ALA A 158 9.30 12.65 9.98
N TRP A 159 8.82 12.84 8.75
CA TRP A 159 9.27 13.94 7.88
C TRP A 159 8.97 15.31 8.47
N TRP A 160 7.80 15.49 9.09
CA TRP A 160 7.40 16.74 9.74
C TRP A 160 8.30 17.06 10.94
N GLU A 161 8.62 16.08 11.77
CA GLU A 161 9.52 16.26 12.92
C GLU A 161 10.94 16.64 12.49
N GLU A 162 11.50 16.03 11.41
CA GLU A 162 12.79 16.43 10.85
C GLU A 162 12.77 17.86 10.29
N THR A 163 11.68 18.27 9.65
CA THR A 163 11.58 19.59 9.02
C THR A 163 11.36 20.70 10.05
N VAL A 164 10.59 20.44 11.09
CA VAL A 164 10.28 21.43 12.16
C VAL A 164 11.37 21.49 13.22
N GLY A 165 12.10 20.39 13.46
CA GLY A 165 13.21 20.34 14.41
C GLY A 165 14.47 21.11 13.96
N GLN A 166 14.54 21.58 12.70
CA GLN A 166 15.63 22.38 12.16
C GLN A 166 15.31 23.88 12.07
N MET A 167 14.16 24.31 12.51
CA MET A 167 13.79 25.72 12.69
C MET A 167 13.92 26.13 14.15
#